data_1f8e46a8cf3f2a6bc316f19270824e28
#
_entry.id   1f8e46a8cf3f2a6bc316f19270824e28
#
_cell.length_a   1.000
_cell.length_b   1.000
_cell.length_c   1.000
_cell.angle_alpha   90.00
_cell.angle_beta   90.00
_cell.angle_gamma   90.00
#
_symmetry.space_group_name_H-M   'P 1'
#
loop_
_entity.id
_entity.type
_entity.pdbx_description
1 polymer ?
#
loop_
_entity_poly.entity_id
_entity_poly.type
_entity_poly.pdbx_seq_one_letter_code
_entity_poly.pdbx_strand_id
1 'polypeptide(L)'
;MKKALVVDDNANNLTLEKDLLEIAGYQVFVAEDASSGIAIAVKNKPDVILMDVRLPDMRGSEAAMILRRDKGTSTIPIVFVTASVLAENKEEIKNISNSGFIGKPINTRTFAKEISQFIK
;
A
#
# COMPACT_ATOMS: atom_id res chain seq x y z
N MET A 1 -13.06 6.69 11.81
CA MET A 1 -11.79 7.06 11.18
C MET A 1 -11.32 5.90 10.31
N LYS A 2 -10.97 6.19 9.09
CA LYS A 2 -10.43 5.14 8.19
C LYS A 2 -8.99 4.83 8.53
N LYS A 3 -8.61 3.59 8.33
CA LYS A 3 -7.26 3.09 8.62
C LYS A 3 -6.49 2.86 7.33
N ALA A 4 -5.23 3.29 7.30
CA ALA A 4 -4.33 3.04 6.19
C ALA A 4 -3.06 2.37 6.70
N LEU A 5 -2.56 1.40 5.94
CA LEU A 5 -1.26 0.79 6.20
C LEU A 5 -0.30 1.21 5.08
N VAL A 6 0.87 1.68 5.44
CA VAL A 6 1.92 2.05 4.50
C VAL A 6 3.11 1.12 4.70
N VAL A 7 3.49 0.42 3.63
CA VAL A 7 4.63 -0.51 3.65
C VAL A 7 5.68 -0.02 2.66
N ASP A 8 6.80 0.48 3.18
CA ASP A 8 7.90 1.02 2.38
C ASP A 8 9.17 0.96 3.21
N ASP A 9 10.27 0.51 2.62
CA ASP A 9 11.55 0.41 3.33
C ASP A 9 12.34 1.73 3.33
N ASN A 10 11.91 2.72 2.57
CA ASN A 10 12.53 4.05 2.57
C ASN A 10 11.86 4.92 3.62
N ALA A 11 12.62 5.28 4.67
CA ALA A 11 12.08 6.03 5.80
C ALA A 11 11.48 7.39 5.39
N ASN A 12 12.09 8.07 4.42
CA ASN A 12 11.59 9.38 3.97
C ASN A 12 10.24 9.25 3.27
N ASN A 13 10.10 8.25 2.40
CA ASN A 13 8.84 8.00 1.71
C ASN A 13 7.75 7.59 2.70
N LEU A 14 8.11 6.72 3.63
CA LEU A 14 7.20 6.23 4.67
C LEU A 14 6.63 7.39 5.49
N THR A 15 7.51 8.27 5.96
CA THR A 15 7.12 9.45 6.73
C THR A 15 6.24 10.39 5.93
N LEU A 16 6.59 10.66 4.68
CA LEU A 16 5.83 11.56 3.82
C LEU A 16 4.41 11.04 3.58
N GLU A 17 4.28 9.78 3.21
CA GLU A 17 2.98 9.17 2.95
C GLU A 17 2.13 9.12 4.22
N LYS A 18 2.74 8.75 5.34
CA LYS A 18 2.08 8.73 6.65
C LYS A 18 1.53 10.12 6.99
N ASP A 19 2.37 11.16 6.90
CA ASP A 19 1.97 12.51 7.26
C ASP A 19 0.81 13.02 6.39
N LEU A 20 0.89 12.80 5.08
CA LEU A 20 -0.17 13.22 4.16
C LEU A 20 -1.50 12.53 4.47
N LEU A 21 -1.46 11.26 4.81
CA LEU A 21 -2.67 10.50 5.12
C LEU A 21 -3.24 10.90 6.49
N GLU A 22 -2.39 11.16 7.48
CA GLU A 22 -2.83 11.64 8.80
C GLU A 22 -3.52 13.01 8.69
N ILE A 23 -2.95 13.90 7.88
CA ILE A 23 -3.57 15.21 7.63
C ILE A 23 -4.96 15.05 7.02
N ALA A 24 -5.13 14.04 6.17
CA ALA A 24 -6.42 13.75 5.52
C ALA A 24 -7.41 13.02 6.43
N GLY A 25 -7.04 12.69 7.66
CA GLY A 25 -7.93 12.09 8.64
C GLY A 25 -7.80 10.58 8.82
N TYR A 26 -6.79 9.95 8.24
CA TYR A 26 -6.56 8.52 8.41
C TYR A 26 -5.81 8.21 9.69
N GLN A 27 -6.12 7.05 10.28
CA GLN A 27 -5.25 6.43 11.27
C GLN A 27 -4.25 5.60 10.48
N VAL A 28 -2.95 5.87 10.63
CA VAL A 28 -1.92 5.26 9.78
C VAL A 28 -1.05 4.29 10.55
N PHE A 29 -0.91 3.09 10.02
CA PHE A 29 0.05 2.09 10.48
C PHE A 29 1.19 2.04 9.45
N VAL A 30 2.40 1.78 9.91
CA VAL A 30 3.58 1.75 9.04
C VAL A 30 4.35 0.46 9.23
N ALA A 31 4.99 0.00 8.17
CA ALA A 31 5.86 -1.16 8.18
C ALA A 31 7.01 -0.94 7.18
N GLU A 32 8.19 -1.44 7.51
CA GLU A 32 9.38 -1.28 6.66
C GLU A 32 9.65 -2.51 5.78
N ASP A 33 8.96 -3.60 6.03
CA ASP A 33 9.08 -4.82 5.23
C ASP A 33 7.71 -5.48 5.04
N ALA A 34 7.66 -6.45 4.14
CA ALA A 34 6.41 -7.11 3.80
C ALA A 34 5.86 -7.96 4.94
N SER A 35 6.73 -8.69 5.64
CA SER A 35 6.31 -9.55 6.75
C SER A 35 5.60 -8.77 7.85
N SER A 36 6.18 -7.64 8.25
CA SER A 36 5.57 -6.75 9.25
C SER A 36 4.27 -6.16 8.74
N GLY A 37 4.25 -5.75 7.46
CA GLY A 37 3.05 -5.19 6.84
C GLY A 37 1.90 -6.19 6.81
N ILE A 38 2.17 -7.42 6.44
CA ILE A 38 1.17 -8.49 6.40
C ILE A 38 0.60 -8.73 7.81
N ALA A 39 1.48 -8.83 8.82
CA ALA A 39 1.06 -9.04 10.21
C ALA A 39 0.14 -7.91 10.69
N ILE A 40 0.50 -6.66 10.40
CA ILE A 40 -0.32 -5.50 10.76
C ILE A 40 -1.67 -5.53 10.05
N ALA A 41 -1.68 -5.86 8.76
CA ALA A 41 -2.91 -5.93 7.96
C ALA A 41 -3.87 -6.97 8.50
N VAL A 42 -3.37 -8.14 8.83
CA VAL A 42 -4.19 -9.24 9.37
C VAL A 42 -4.77 -8.85 10.73
N LYS A 43 -3.98 -8.20 11.57
CA LYS A 43 -4.42 -7.80 12.91
C LYS A 43 -5.39 -6.62 12.89
N ASN A 44 -5.09 -5.59 12.13
CA ASN A 44 -5.81 -4.32 12.19
C ASN A 44 -6.84 -4.13 11.08
N LYS A 45 -6.77 -4.90 10.02
CA LYS A 45 -7.70 -4.85 8.88
C LYS A 45 -7.92 -3.42 8.38
N PRO A 46 -6.87 -2.77 7.83
CA PRO A 46 -7.00 -1.41 7.34
C PRO A 46 -7.97 -1.31 6.17
N ASP A 47 -8.42 -0.10 5.89
CA ASP A 47 -9.32 0.17 4.76
C ASP A 47 -8.58 0.25 3.43
N VAL A 48 -7.29 0.52 3.48
CA VAL A 48 -6.41 0.58 2.30
C VAL A 48 -4.99 0.23 2.70
N ILE A 49 -4.27 -0.42 1.80
CA ILE A 49 -2.85 -0.76 1.98
C ILE A 49 -2.05 -0.10 0.86
N LEU A 50 -1.07 0.71 1.23
CA LEU A 50 -0.11 1.28 0.29
C LEU A 50 1.18 0.48 0.41
N MET A 51 1.71 -0.01 -0.70
CA MET A 51 2.81 -0.95 -0.66
C MET A 51 3.78 -0.70 -1.82
N ASP A 52 5.07 -0.68 -1.53
CA ASP A 52 6.07 -0.62 -2.58
C ASP A 52 6.13 -1.96 -3.32
N VAL A 53 6.48 -1.92 -4.59
CA VAL A 53 6.65 -3.12 -5.40
C VAL A 53 7.88 -3.92 -4.94
N ARG A 54 8.92 -3.22 -4.50
CA ARG A 54 10.16 -3.87 -4.04
C ARG A 54 10.35 -3.62 -2.55
N LEU A 55 10.30 -4.71 -1.79
CA LEU A 55 10.53 -4.70 -0.35
C LEU A 55 11.73 -5.58 -0.04
N PRO A 56 12.39 -5.40 1.12
CA PRO A 56 13.64 -6.12 1.40
C PRO A 56 13.48 -7.63 1.52
N ASP A 57 12.32 -8.10 1.96
CA ASP A 57 12.09 -9.52 2.21
C ASP A 57 11.28 -10.23 1.12
N MET A 58 10.51 -9.51 0.33
CA MET A 58 9.78 -10.09 -0.81
C MET A 58 9.23 -8.99 -1.71
N ARG A 59 8.75 -9.34 -2.89
CA ARG A 59 8.09 -8.39 -3.77
C ARG A 59 6.72 -8.02 -3.23
N GLY A 60 6.30 -6.78 -3.49
CA GLY A 60 4.95 -6.33 -3.10
C GLY A 60 3.84 -7.19 -3.70
N SER A 61 4.03 -7.67 -4.93
CA SER A 61 3.06 -8.55 -5.57
C SER A 61 2.90 -9.88 -4.81
N GLU A 62 3.99 -10.42 -4.29
CA GLU A 62 3.95 -11.64 -3.47
C GLU A 62 3.21 -11.41 -2.16
N ALA A 63 3.51 -10.29 -1.49
CA ALA A 63 2.81 -9.90 -0.28
C ALA A 63 1.31 -9.73 -0.52
N ALA A 64 0.95 -9.10 -1.64
CA ALA A 64 -0.45 -8.91 -2.01
C ALA A 64 -1.16 -10.24 -2.23
N MET A 65 -0.50 -11.21 -2.84
CA MET A 65 -1.07 -12.55 -3.03
C MET A 65 -1.36 -13.21 -1.70
N ILE A 66 -0.45 -13.07 -0.73
CA ILE A 66 -0.66 -13.62 0.62
C ILE A 66 -1.89 -12.97 1.26
N LEU A 67 -2.01 -11.64 1.15
CA LEU A 67 -3.15 -10.91 1.71
C LEU A 67 -4.47 -11.33 1.05
N ARG A 68 -4.46 -11.61 -0.23
CA ARG A 68 -5.66 -12.05 -0.96
C ARG A 68 -6.14 -13.44 -0.57
N ARG A 69 -5.27 -14.27 -0.01
CA ARG A 69 -5.60 -15.61 0.46
C ARG A 69 -6.18 -15.60 1.87
N ASP A 70 -5.97 -14.53 2.64
CA ASP A 70 -6.50 -14.39 3.99
C ASP A 70 -7.89 -13.78 3.93
N LYS A 71 -8.88 -14.42 4.57
CA LYS A 71 -10.26 -13.96 4.54
C LYS A 71 -10.43 -12.54 5.05
N GLY A 72 -9.69 -12.17 6.09
CA GLY A 72 -9.80 -10.85 6.70
C GLY A 72 -9.22 -9.72 5.87
N THR A 73 -8.36 -10.04 4.90
CA THR A 73 -7.66 -9.04 4.08
C THR A 73 -7.93 -9.18 2.58
N SER A 74 -8.70 -10.20 2.19
CA SER A 74 -8.90 -10.55 0.77
C SER A 74 -9.54 -9.46 -0.07
N THR A 75 -10.28 -8.54 0.53
CA THR A 75 -10.99 -7.48 -0.19
C THR A 75 -10.42 -6.08 0.06
N ILE A 76 -9.37 -5.96 0.87
CA ILE A 76 -8.77 -4.65 1.16
C ILE A 76 -8.07 -4.12 -0.09
N PRO A 77 -8.39 -2.89 -0.54
CA PRO A 77 -7.70 -2.31 -1.70
C PRO A 77 -6.20 -2.18 -1.43
N ILE A 78 -5.39 -2.58 -2.41
CA ILE A 78 -3.93 -2.45 -2.34
C ILE A 78 -3.48 -1.48 -3.43
N VAL A 79 -2.79 -0.42 -3.02
CA VAL A 79 -2.24 0.57 -3.94
C VAL A 79 -0.73 0.46 -3.90
N PHE A 80 -0.13 0.07 -5.03
CA PHE A 80 1.32 -0.01 -5.13
C PHE A 80 1.88 1.39 -5.41
N VAL A 81 2.78 1.84 -4.56
CA VAL A 81 3.45 3.15 -4.70
C VAL A 81 4.90 2.88 -5.05
N THR A 82 5.30 3.18 -6.28
CA THR A 82 6.59 2.75 -6.78
C THR A 82 7.26 3.79 -7.67
N ALA A 83 8.59 3.87 -7.58
CA ALA A 83 9.41 4.70 -8.46
C ALA A 83 9.58 4.06 -9.83
N SER A 84 9.33 2.75 -9.96
CA SER A 84 9.57 2.00 -11.18
C SER A 84 8.26 1.42 -11.72
N VAL A 85 7.64 2.13 -12.66
CA VAL A 85 6.42 1.67 -13.33
C VAL A 85 6.83 1.02 -14.65
N LEU A 86 7.61 -0.05 -14.55
CA LEU A 86 8.03 -0.81 -15.73
C LEU A 86 6.91 -1.76 -16.17
N ALA A 87 6.92 -2.12 -17.46
CA ALA A 87 5.89 -3.00 -18.01
C ALA A 87 5.76 -4.32 -17.25
N GLU A 88 6.87 -4.90 -16.83
CA GLU A 88 6.91 -6.13 -16.06
C GLU A 88 6.22 -5.99 -14.70
N ASN A 89 6.42 -4.85 -14.02
CA ASN A 89 5.77 -4.58 -12.73
C ASN A 89 4.26 -4.41 -12.92
N LYS A 90 3.84 -3.78 -14.00
CA LYS A 90 2.43 -3.61 -14.33
C LYS A 90 1.74 -4.96 -14.54
N GLU A 91 2.42 -5.89 -15.20
CA GLU A 91 1.87 -7.23 -15.42
C GLU A 91 1.66 -7.98 -14.11
N GLU A 92 2.62 -7.88 -13.18
CA GLU A 92 2.48 -8.49 -11.85
C GLU A 92 1.28 -7.94 -11.10
N ILE A 93 1.12 -6.62 -11.12
CA ILE A 93 0.06 -5.91 -10.39
C ILE A 93 -1.30 -6.12 -11.04
N LYS A 94 -1.35 -6.16 -12.35
CA LYS A 94 -2.59 -6.28 -13.15
C LYS A 94 -3.42 -7.49 -12.76
N ASN A 95 -2.78 -8.57 -12.38
CA ASN A 95 -3.47 -9.82 -12.03
C ASN A 95 -3.95 -9.86 -10.58
N ILE A 96 -3.67 -8.83 -9.81
CA ILE A 96 -4.09 -8.75 -8.41
C ILE A 96 -5.43 -7.99 -8.35
N SER A 97 -6.46 -8.65 -7.85
CA SER A 97 -7.79 -8.04 -7.74
C SER A 97 -7.78 -6.87 -6.77
N ASN A 98 -8.64 -5.88 -7.03
CA ASN A 98 -8.82 -4.70 -6.19
C ASN A 98 -7.51 -3.98 -5.88
N SER A 99 -6.70 -3.75 -6.91
CA SER A 99 -5.40 -3.09 -6.78
C SER A 99 -5.23 -2.00 -7.81
N GLY A 100 -4.28 -1.11 -7.54
CA GLY A 100 -3.89 -0.06 -8.45
C GLY A 100 -2.47 0.36 -8.14
N PHE A 101 -1.97 1.39 -8.80
CA PHE A 101 -0.63 1.89 -8.52
C PHE A 101 -0.54 3.40 -8.69
N ILE A 102 0.40 3.98 -7.96
CA ILE A 102 0.76 5.39 -8.03
C ILE A 102 2.27 5.47 -8.22
N GLY A 103 2.71 6.25 -9.21
CA GLY A 103 4.14 6.45 -9.46
C GLY A 103 4.76 7.44 -8.48
N LYS A 104 6.02 7.21 -8.13
CA LYS A 104 6.84 8.18 -7.36
C LYS A 104 7.61 9.06 -8.35
N PRO A 105 7.87 10.32 -8.01
CA PRO A 105 7.48 10.99 -6.77
C PRO A 105 5.99 11.27 -6.73
N ILE A 106 5.41 11.13 -5.54
CA ILE A 106 3.98 11.37 -5.37
C ILE A 106 3.66 12.86 -5.45
N ASN A 107 2.46 13.18 -5.90
CA ASN A 107 1.97 14.55 -5.90
C ASN A 107 1.34 14.81 -4.52
N THR A 108 2.00 15.61 -3.69
CA THR A 108 1.58 15.85 -2.31
C THR A 108 0.21 16.51 -2.20
N ARG A 109 -0.21 17.24 -3.23
CA ARG A 109 -1.52 17.92 -3.24
C ARG A 109 -2.67 16.98 -3.51
N THR A 110 -2.44 15.92 -4.27
CA THR A 110 -3.51 15.02 -4.72
C THR A 110 -3.42 13.62 -4.14
N PHE A 111 -2.34 13.30 -3.43
CA PHE A 111 -2.06 11.94 -2.97
C PHE A 111 -3.21 11.35 -2.16
N ALA A 112 -3.65 12.04 -1.11
CA ALA A 112 -4.73 11.54 -0.25
C ALA A 112 -6.04 11.36 -1.01
N LYS A 113 -6.33 12.26 -1.94
CA LYS A 113 -7.52 12.17 -2.79
C LYS A 113 -7.44 10.95 -3.71
N GLU A 114 -6.27 10.71 -4.31
CA GLU A 114 -6.05 9.53 -5.15
C GLU A 114 -6.25 8.24 -4.36
N ILE A 115 -5.71 8.19 -3.14
CA ILE A 115 -5.89 7.02 -2.27
C ILE A 115 -7.37 6.82 -1.95
N SER A 116 -8.11 7.88 -1.64
CA SER A 116 -9.52 7.77 -1.29
C SER A 116 -10.37 7.17 -2.41
N GLN A 117 -9.94 7.30 -3.65
CA GLN A 117 -10.66 6.75 -4.80
C GLN A 117 -10.59 5.21 -4.86
N PHE A 118 -9.62 4.61 -4.20
CA PHE A 118 -9.51 3.15 -4.12
C PHE A 118 -10.37 2.56 -3.01
N ILE A 119 -10.78 3.37 -2.06
CA ILE A 119 -11.61 2.92 -0.93
C ILE A 119 -13.08 3.03 -1.32
N LYS A 120 -13.81 1.95 -1.21
CA LYS A 120 -15.24 1.91 -1.56
C LYS A 120 -16.13 2.04 -0.34
#